data_b3828e78ac60a6904c7228687788722c
#
_entry.id   b3828e78ac60a6904c7228687788722c
#
_cell.length_a   1.000
_cell.length_b   1.000
_cell.length_c   1.000
_cell.angle_alpha   90.00
_cell.angle_beta   90.00
_cell.angle_gamma   90.00
#
_symmetry.space_group_name_H-M   'P 1'
#
loop_
_entity.id
_entity.type
_entity.pdbx_description
1 polymer ?
#
loop_
_entity_poly.entity_id
_entity_poly.type
_entity_poly.pdbx_seq_one_letter_code
_entity_poly.pdbx_strand_id
1 'polypeptide(L)'
;MYNMMTKKTSKPQEKLTQELRRGILVLATLSQLHEARYGYALIDELSRRGLEIDQGTLYPLLRRLEEQGLLDSEWNVEGSRPRRYYQISTSGMDLLHKLTEEWQELVGVMEELLFQTKE
;
A
#
# COMPACT_ATOMS: atom_id res chain seq x y z
N MET A 1 19.84 -23.10 16.03
CA MET A 1 19.49 -21.85 16.04
C MET A 1 19.12 -21.30 14.69
N TYR A 2 18.21 -20.53 14.69
CA TYR A 2 17.75 -20.01 13.49
C TYR A 2 18.78 -19.11 12.87
N ASN A 3 18.92 -19.24 11.62
CA ASN A 3 19.97 -18.55 10.95
C ASN A 3 19.39 -17.66 9.89
N MET A 4 19.52 -16.38 10.08
CA MET A 4 18.97 -15.46 9.13
C MET A 4 19.59 -15.56 7.79
N MET A 5 20.84 -15.97 7.76
CA MET A 5 21.50 -16.00 6.48
C MET A 5 21.07 -17.13 5.63
N THR A 6 20.47 -18.13 6.21
CA THR A 6 19.96 -19.22 5.42
C THR A 6 18.50 -19.07 5.14
N LYS A 7 17.92 -17.93 5.52
CA LYS A 7 16.54 -17.73 5.26
C LYS A 7 16.32 -17.44 3.80
N LYS A 8 15.91 -18.42 3.10
CA LYS A 8 15.59 -18.26 1.72
C LYS A 8 14.14 -18.49 1.51
N THR A 9 13.52 -17.61 0.75
CA THR A 9 12.14 -17.83 0.43
C THR A 9 12.07 -18.63 -0.85
N SER A 10 11.14 -19.55 -0.91
CA SER A 10 10.89 -20.27 -2.13
C SER A 10 10.12 -19.37 -3.09
N LYS A 11 10.12 -19.73 -4.37
CA LYS A 11 9.35 -18.98 -5.34
C LYS A 11 7.86 -18.95 -5.00
N PRO A 12 7.24 -20.07 -4.61
CA PRO A 12 5.84 -20.01 -4.20
C PRO A 12 5.62 -19.09 -3.03
N GLN A 13 6.55 -19.08 -2.07
CA GLN A 13 6.41 -18.22 -0.91
C GLN A 13 6.47 -16.76 -1.31
N GLU A 14 7.41 -16.41 -2.18
CA GLU A 14 7.55 -15.03 -2.62
C GLU A 14 6.31 -14.57 -3.34
N LYS A 15 5.78 -15.42 -4.22
CA LYS A 15 4.60 -15.07 -4.96
C LYS A 15 3.39 -14.85 -4.09
N LEU A 16 3.20 -15.74 -3.14
CA LEU A 16 2.06 -15.65 -2.25
C LEU A 16 2.17 -14.47 -1.31
N THR A 17 3.39 -14.16 -0.87
CA THR A 17 3.58 -12.97 -0.06
C THR A 17 3.23 -11.72 -0.85
N GLN A 18 3.60 -11.66 -2.12
CA GLN A 18 3.25 -10.53 -2.95
C GLN A 18 1.75 -10.41 -3.13
N GLU A 19 1.09 -11.55 -3.32
CA GLU A 19 -0.36 -11.54 -3.46
C GLU A 19 -1.03 -11.04 -2.19
N LEU A 20 -0.54 -11.50 -1.04
CA LEU A 20 -1.08 -11.09 0.23
C LEU A 20 -0.95 -9.59 0.42
N ARG A 21 0.16 -9.01 -0.02
CA ARG A 21 0.42 -7.60 0.19
C ARG A 21 -0.27 -6.69 -0.80
N ARG A 22 -0.73 -7.22 -1.92
CA ARG A 22 -1.20 -6.37 -3.01
C ARG A 22 -2.35 -5.45 -2.60
N GLY A 23 -3.38 -6.01 -2.00
CA GLY A 23 -4.50 -5.19 -1.56
C GLY A 23 -4.14 -4.28 -0.41
N ILE A 24 -3.26 -4.75 0.46
CA ILE A 24 -2.80 -3.95 1.59
C ILE A 24 -2.08 -2.70 1.08
N LEU A 25 -1.29 -2.84 0.02
CA LEU A 25 -0.59 -1.69 -0.53
C LEU A 25 -1.54 -0.65 -1.10
N VAL A 26 -2.65 -1.08 -1.68
CA VAL A 26 -3.65 -0.14 -2.16
C VAL A 26 -4.23 0.65 -0.99
N LEU A 27 -4.64 -0.06 0.06
CA LEU A 27 -5.20 0.59 1.23
C LEU A 27 -4.21 1.56 1.86
N ALA A 28 -2.98 1.10 2.03
CA ALA A 28 -1.96 1.93 2.66
C ALA A 28 -1.68 3.19 1.83
N THR A 29 -1.59 3.03 0.52
CA THR A 29 -1.32 4.14 -0.37
C THR A 29 -2.43 5.17 -0.29
N LEU A 30 -3.68 4.73 -0.42
CA LEU A 30 -4.79 5.66 -0.34
C LEU A 30 -4.86 6.36 1.01
N SER A 31 -4.55 5.64 2.08
CA SER A 31 -4.67 6.18 3.43
C SER A 31 -3.70 7.32 3.70
N GLN A 32 -2.59 7.38 2.97
CA GLN A 32 -1.56 8.38 3.22
C GLN A 32 -1.60 9.54 2.24
N LEU A 33 -2.65 9.63 1.43
CA LEU A 33 -2.73 10.65 0.41
C LEU A 33 -3.88 11.61 0.61
N HIS A 34 -4.35 11.76 1.84
CA HIS A 34 -5.29 12.83 2.16
C HIS A 34 -4.68 14.17 1.83
N GLU A 35 -3.41 14.33 2.12
CA GLU A 35 -2.63 15.48 1.70
C GLU A 35 -1.75 15.07 0.55
N ALA A 36 -1.51 15.99 -0.35
CA ALA A 36 -0.71 15.68 -1.53
C ALA A 36 0.72 15.33 -1.14
N ARG A 37 1.24 14.28 -1.74
CA ARG A 37 2.62 13.85 -1.52
C ARG A 37 3.20 13.39 -2.84
N TYR A 38 4.50 13.57 -3.02
CA TYR A 38 5.14 12.95 -4.16
C TYR A 38 5.61 11.55 -3.77
N GLY A 39 5.84 10.71 -4.81
CA GLY A 39 6.04 9.30 -4.57
C GLY A 39 7.15 8.96 -3.59
N TYR A 40 8.27 9.67 -3.68
CA TYR A 40 9.39 9.38 -2.81
C TYR A 40 9.04 9.63 -1.34
N ALA A 41 8.31 10.73 -1.09
CA ALA A 41 7.88 11.03 0.28
C ALA A 41 6.91 9.97 0.79
N LEU A 42 6.07 9.45 -0.09
CA LEU A 42 5.15 8.41 0.30
C LEU A 42 5.89 7.13 0.67
N ILE A 43 6.89 6.76 -0.13
CA ILE A 43 7.69 5.59 0.19
C ILE A 43 8.33 5.75 1.57
N ASP A 44 8.87 6.93 1.83
CA ASP A 44 9.53 7.19 3.10
C ASP A 44 8.55 7.12 4.27
N GLU A 45 7.37 7.68 4.08
CA GLU A 45 6.38 7.66 5.14
C GLU A 45 5.92 6.24 5.46
N LEU A 46 5.66 5.45 4.42
CA LEU A 46 5.23 4.07 4.62
C LEU A 46 6.33 3.24 5.27
N SER A 47 7.57 3.47 4.84
CA SER A 47 8.69 2.73 5.41
C SER A 47 8.84 3.02 6.89
N ARG A 48 8.68 4.29 7.27
CA ARG A 48 8.80 4.65 8.69
C ARG A 48 7.71 4.02 9.52
N ARG A 49 6.60 3.68 8.91
CA ARG A 49 5.50 3.02 9.62
C ARG A 49 5.56 1.52 9.52
N GLY A 50 6.61 0.99 8.91
CA GLY A 50 6.82 -0.45 8.86
C GLY A 50 6.41 -1.14 7.58
N LEU A 51 5.99 -0.37 6.58
CA LEU A 51 5.56 -0.98 5.33
C LEU A 51 6.52 -0.58 4.22
N GLU A 52 7.36 -1.53 3.85
CA GLU A 52 8.35 -1.30 2.80
C GLU A 52 7.73 -1.49 1.45
N ILE A 53 8.01 -0.54 0.56
CA ILE A 53 7.56 -0.65 -0.82
C ILE A 53 8.59 0.06 -1.67
N ASP A 54 8.96 -0.55 -2.79
CA ASP A 54 9.96 0.06 -3.64
C ASP A 54 9.31 0.88 -4.75
N GLN A 55 10.14 1.67 -5.43
CA GLN A 55 9.66 2.54 -6.48
C GLN A 55 9.03 1.76 -7.63
N GLY A 56 9.61 0.62 -7.96
CA GLY A 56 9.10 -0.19 -9.05
C GLY A 56 7.71 -0.70 -8.80
N THR A 57 7.31 -0.82 -7.55
CA THR A 57 5.97 -1.24 -7.20
C THR A 57 5.04 -0.05 -7.03
N LEU A 58 5.52 1.00 -6.37
CA LEU A 58 4.64 2.12 -6.03
C LEU A 58 4.25 2.96 -7.23
N TYR A 59 5.20 3.32 -8.08
CA TYR A 59 4.87 4.23 -9.17
C TYR A 59 3.84 3.66 -10.15
N PRO A 60 3.94 2.39 -10.55
CA PRO A 60 2.85 1.83 -11.37
C PRO A 60 1.52 1.80 -10.64
N LEU A 61 1.54 1.58 -9.33
CA LEU A 61 0.31 1.58 -8.55
C LEU A 61 -0.32 2.97 -8.53
N LEU A 62 0.49 4.00 -8.31
CA LEU A 62 -0.03 5.37 -8.31
C LEU A 62 -0.68 5.71 -9.65
N ARG A 63 -0.02 5.33 -10.74
CA ARG A 63 -0.58 5.62 -12.06
C ARG A 63 -1.88 4.88 -12.28
N ARG A 64 -1.94 3.64 -11.85
CA ARG A 64 -3.16 2.86 -12.01
C ARG A 64 -4.31 3.44 -11.21
N LEU A 65 -4.04 3.84 -9.98
CA LEU A 65 -5.06 4.43 -9.14
C LEU A 65 -5.56 5.76 -9.71
N GLU A 66 -4.63 6.52 -10.30
CA GLU A 66 -5.03 7.76 -10.94
C GLU A 66 -5.90 7.49 -12.16
N GLU A 67 -5.54 6.50 -12.97
CA GLU A 67 -6.34 6.14 -14.13
C GLU A 67 -7.74 5.70 -13.73
N GLN A 68 -7.86 5.11 -12.58
CA GLN A 68 -9.14 4.68 -12.07
C GLN A 68 -9.93 5.81 -11.40
N GLY A 69 -9.37 7.00 -11.39
CA GLY A 69 -10.07 8.14 -10.80
C GLY A 69 -10.00 8.22 -9.30
N LEU A 70 -9.13 7.43 -8.68
CA LEU A 70 -9.03 7.39 -7.23
C LEU A 70 -7.99 8.35 -6.68
N LEU A 71 -7.07 8.79 -7.53
CA LEU A 71 -6.07 9.80 -7.18
C LEU A 71 -6.09 10.89 -8.21
N ASP A 72 -5.78 12.10 -7.77
CA ASP A 72 -5.48 13.22 -8.64
C ASP A 72 -4.00 13.50 -8.54
N SER A 73 -3.42 14.09 -9.59
CA SER A 73 -2.00 14.44 -9.53
C SER A 73 -1.77 15.79 -10.15
N GLU A 74 -0.70 16.40 -9.71
CA GLU A 74 -0.26 17.69 -10.21
C GLU A 74 1.24 17.74 -10.22
N TRP A 75 1.80 18.37 -11.24
CA TRP A 75 3.22 18.62 -11.28
C TRP A 75 3.55 19.89 -10.53
N ASN A 76 4.54 19.81 -9.66
CA ASN A 76 5.08 20.96 -8.98
C ASN A 76 6.45 21.25 -9.61
N VAL A 77 6.54 22.36 -10.31
CA VAL A 77 7.76 22.69 -11.02
C VAL A 77 8.61 23.72 -10.31
N GLU A 78 8.24 24.07 -9.10
CA GLU A 78 9.06 24.99 -8.32
C GLU A 78 10.28 24.25 -7.86
N GLY A 79 11.37 25.00 -7.75
CA GLY A 79 12.62 24.38 -7.37
C GLY A 79 13.34 23.82 -8.56
N SER A 80 14.43 23.09 -8.28
CA SER A 80 15.32 22.64 -9.31
C SER A 80 14.85 21.39 -10.00
N ARG A 81 13.82 20.74 -9.49
CA ARG A 81 13.40 19.47 -10.02
C ARG A 81 11.88 19.33 -9.99
N PRO A 82 11.25 19.06 -11.12
CA PRO A 82 9.80 18.85 -11.12
C PRO A 82 9.45 17.59 -10.33
N ARG A 83 8.36 17.66 -9.60
CA ARG A 83 7.85 16.53 -8.84
C ARG A 83 6.37 16.40 -9.08
N ARG A 84 5.90 15.17 -9.17
CA ARG A 84 4.49 14.89 -9.35
C ARG A 84 3.90 14.53 -8.00
N TYR A 85 2.92 15.31 -7.59
CA TYR A 85 2.23 15.10 -6.31
C TYR A 85 0.91 14.42 -6.55
N TYR A 86 0.60 13.45 -5.71
CA TYR A 86 -0.65 12.72 -5.78
C TYR A 86 -1.47 13.01 -4.54
N GLN A 87 -2.78 13.05 -4.74
CA GLN A 87 -3.70 13.27 -3.63
C GLN A 87 -4.95 12.44 -3.90
N ILE A 88 -5.55 11.93 -2.82
CA ILE A 88 -6.74 11.11 -2.98
C ILE A 88 -7.89 11.96 -3.49
N SER A 89 -8.66 11.41 -4.42
CA SER A 89 -9.82 12.09 -4.97
C SER A 89 -11.04 11.81 -4.11
N THR A 90 -12.14 12.49 -4.42
CA THR A 90 -13.39 12.22 -3.72
C THR A 90 -13.80 10.76 -3.88
N SER A 91 -13.70 10.24 -5.11
CA SER A 91 -13.99 8.84 -5.34
C SER A 91 -13.05 7.94 -4.56
N GLY A 92 -11.78 8.35 -4.48
CA GLY A 92 -10.81 7.58 -3.70
C GLY A 92 -11.15 7.55 -2.23
N MET A 93 -11.64 8.68 -1.70
CA MET A 93 -12.06 8.72 -0.30
C MET A 93 -13.21 7.76 -0.03
N ASP A 94 -14.20 7.77 -0.92
CA ASP A 94 -15.33 6.86 -0.76
C ASP A 94 -14.88 5.42 -0.80
N LEU A 95 -13.99 5.11 -1.73
CA LEU A 95 -13.49 3.75 -1.83
C LEU A 95 -12.66 3.37 -0.61
N LEU A 96 -11.85 4.30 -0.12
CA LEU A 96 -11.05 4.02 1.06
C LEU A 96 -11.93 3.67 2.25
N HIS A 97 -13.03 4.40 2.44
CA HIS A 97 -13.95 4.08 3.52
C HIS A 97 -14.49 2.65 3.39
N LYS A 98 -14.92 2.30 2.18
CA LYS A 98 -15.47 0.97 1.95
C LYS A 98 -14.42 -0.11 2.15
N LEU A 99 -13.22 0.12 1.65
CA LEU A 99 -12.15 -0.86 1.80
C LEU A 99 -11.72 -1.02 3.25
N THR A 100 -11.77 0.08 4.01
CA THR A 100 -11.44 -0.01 5.42
C THR A 100 -12.43 -0.88 6.16
N GLU A 101 -13.72 -0.76 5.84
CA GLU A 101 -14.73 -1.61 6.45
C GLU A 101 -14.52 -3.08 6.06
N GLU A 102 -14.23 -3.31 4.77
CA GLU A 102 -13.93 -4.66 4.32
C GLU A 102 -12.72 -5.23 5.04
N TRP A 103 -11.72 -4.40 5.21
CA TRP A 103 -10.50 -4.82 5.90
C TRP A 103 -10.81 -5.25 7.33
N GLN A 104 -11.61 -4.46 8.03
CA GLN A 104 -11.95 -4.80 9.41
C GLN A 104 -12.71 -6.11 9.49
N GLU A 105 -13.61 -6.32 8.55
CA GLU A 105 -14.35 -7.56 8.51
C GLU A 105 -13.44 -8.75 8.23
N LEU A 106 -12.57 -8.59 7.25
CA LEU A 106 -11.67 -9.67 6.87
C LEU A 106 -10.69 -10.00 7.98
N VAL A 107 -10.23 -8.99 8.69
CA VAL A 107 -9.34 -9.23 9.82
C VAL A 107 -10.02 -10.13 10.85
N GLY A 108 -11.28 -9.85 11.15
CA GLY A 108 -12.00 -10.69 12.11
C GLY A 108 -12.14 -12.12 11.64
N VAL A 109 -12.47 -12.29 10.37
CA VAL A 109 -12.58 -13.64 9.81
C VAL A 109 -11.25 -14.35 9.87
N MET A 110 -10.18 -13.68 9.46
CA MET A 110 -8.88 -14.31 9.42
C MET A 110 -8.35 -14.63 10.81
N GLU A 111 -8.66 -13.76 11.78
CA GLU A 111 -8.27 -14.06 13.15
C GLU A 111 -8.85 -15.39 13.60
N GLU A 112 -10.11 -15.59 13.29
CA GLU A 112 -10.74 -16.84 13.66
C GLU A 112 -10.17 -18.02 12.91
N LEU A 113 -9.95 -17.85 11.63
CA LEU A 113 -9.47 -18.97 10.82
C LEU A 113 -8.06 -19.40 11.19
N LEU A 114 -7.20 -18.42 11.47
CA LEU A 114 -5.79 -18.71 11.68
C LEU A 114 -5.46 -19.02 13.13
N PHE A 115 -6.16 -18.39 14.06
CA PHE A 115 -5.75 -18.45 15.46
C PHE A 115 -6.80 -18.99 16.39
N GLN A 116 -7.91 -19.46 15.85
CA GLN A 116 -8.95 -19.99 16.69
C GLN A 116 -8.44 -21.16 17.48
N THR A 117 -8.69 -21.12 18.77
CA THR A 117 -8.30 -22.20 19.64
C THR A 117 -9.47 -23.13 19.85
N LYS A 118 -9.18 -24.41 19.77
CA LYS A 118 -10.24 -25.35 20.03
C LYS A 118 -10.31 -25.67 21.47
N GLU A 119 -11.47 -25.77 21.96
CA GLU A 119 -11.58 -26.13 23.35
C GLU A 119 -11.96 -27.51 23.55
#